data_0bb8d0013a3fedacd68c388924351b08
#
_entry.id   0bb8d0013a3fedacd68c388924351b08
#
_cell.length_a   1.000
_cell.length_b   1.000
_cell.length_c   1.000
_cell.angle_alpha   90.00
_cell.angle_beta   90.00
_cell.angle_gamma   90.00
#
_symmetry.space_group_name_H-M   'P 1'
#
loop_
_entity.id
_entity.type
_entity.pdbx_description
1 polymer ?
#
loop_
_entity_poly.entity_id
_entity_poly.type
_entity_poly.pdbx_seq_one_letter_code
_entity_poly.pdbx_strand_id
1 'polypeptide(L)'
;MELRNITTFLRVAELQNFTHAAQELGYSQSAVTVQIRQLEIELGVPLFERIGRSVNLTAPGQAFLQQAGEIIKAAERARDAVRTAPEPEGTLRLGTMESLGASVVWRLIAGFHRQFPRVNVVVRTSTADGLLEMMRRNDVD
;
A
#
# COMPACT_ATOMS: atom_id res chain seq x y z
N MET A 1 -4.68 -1.32 -20.22
CA MET A 1 -4.99 -1.18 -18.76
C MET A 1 -4.08 -0.10 -18.19
N GLU A 2 -4.65 1.04 -17.78
CA GLU A 2 -3.88 2.15 -17.22
C GLU A 2 -3.68 1.98 -15.71
N LEU A 3 -2.46 2.21 -15.21
CA LEU A 3 -2.16 2.14 -13.78
C LEU A 3 -3.05 3.07 -12.95
N ARG A 4 -3.41 4.23 -13.50
CA ARG A 4 -4.33 5.17 -12.86
C ARG A 4 -5.70 4.54 -12.57
N ASN A 5 -6.26 3.80 -13.53
CA ASN A 5 -7.56 3.14 -13.36
C ASN A 5 -7.47 2.04 -12.29
N ILE A 6 -6.34 1.32 -12.23
CA ILE A 6 -6.10 0.31 -11.19
C ILE A 6 -5.98 0.96 -9.81
N THR A 7 -5.24 2.06 -9.68
CA THR A 7 -5.13 2.81 -8.42
C THR A 7 -6.49 3.31 -7.95
N THR A 8 -7.31 3.81 -8.88
CA THR A 8 -8.68 4.25 -8.60
C THR A 8 -9.56 3.09 -8.15
N PHE A 9 -9.45 1.92 -8.80
CA PHE A 9 -10.15 0.71 -8.39
C PHE A 9 -9.79 0.30 -6.95
N LEU A 10 -8.50 0.25 -6.62
CA LEU A 10 -8.04 -0.10 -5.27
C LEU A 10 -8.61 0.86 -4.21
N ARG A 11 -8.61 2.17 -4.49
CA ARG A 11 -9.13 3.16 -3.56
C ARG A 11 -10.65 3.08 -3.38
N VAL A 12 -11.40 2.85 -4.47
CA VAL A 12 -12.86 2.64 -4.38
C VAL A 12 -13.18 1.34 -3.63
N ALA A 13 -12.41 0.27 -3.85
CA ALA A 13 -12.58 -1.00 -3.14
C ALA A 13 -12.34 -0.87 -1.63
N GLU A 14 -11.33 -0.11 -1.23
CA GLU A 14 -10.98 0.16 0.17
C GLU A 14 -12.06 0.98 0.89
N LEU A 15 -12.47 2.09 0.26
CA LEU A 15 -13.41 3.04 0.87
C LEU A 15 -14.88 2.67 0.66
N GLN A 16 -15.17 1.73 -0.25
CA GLN A 16 -16.54 1.35 -0.66
C GLN A 16 -17.42 2.56 -1.04
N ASN A 17 -16.77 3.64 -1.50
CA ASN A 17 -17.42 4.92 -1.76
C ASN A 17 -16.69 5.70 -2.86
N PHE A 18 -17.38 5.89 -3.99
CA PHE A 18 -16.85 6.63 -5.15
C PHE A 18 -16.53 8.10 -4.83
N THR A 19 -17.36 8.74 -4.01
CA THR A 19 -17.19 10.16 -3.67
C THR A 19 -15.98 10.37 -2.76
N HIS A 20 -15.82 9.55 -1.73
CA HIS A 20 -14.67 9.61 -0.85
C HIS A 20 -13.38 9.25 -1.59
N ALA A 21 -13.41 8.21 -2.43
CA ALA A 21 -12.26 7.86 -3.27
C ALA A 21 -11.85 9.01 -4.20
N ALA A 22 -12.82 9.71 -4.78
CA ALA A 22 -12.56 10.87 -5.63
C ALA A 22 -11.89 12.01 -4.85
N GLN A 23 -12.36 12.30 -3.65
CA GLN A 23 -11.78 13.34 -2.78
C GLN A 23 -10.32 13.03 -2.43
N GLU A 24 -10.03 11.78 -2.01
CA GLU A 24 -8.67 11.39 -1.65
C GLU A 24 -7.71 11.37 -2.85
N LEU A 25 -8.21 11.00 -4.03
CA LEU A 25 -7.42 10.97 -5.25
C LEU A 25 -7.28 12.33 -5.93
N GLY A 26 -7.97 13.37 -5.44
CA GLY A 26 -7.98 14.69 -6.06
C GLY A 26 -8.73 14.75 -7.40
N TYR A 27 -9.72 13.86 -7.60
CA TYR A 27 -10.55 13.78 -8.80
C TYR A 27 -12.00 14.18 -8.53
N SER A 28 -12.75 14.46 -9.62
CA SER A 28 -14.21 14.51 -9.53
C SER A 28 -14.78 13.10 -9.43
N GLN A 29 -15.94 12.94 -8.80
CA GLN A 29 -16.63 11.64 -8.72
C GLN A 29 -16.98 11.08 -10.10
N SER A 30 -17.30 11.95 -11.07
CA SER A 30 -17.53 11.56 -12.45
C SER A 30 -16.27 10.98 -13.12
N ALA A 31 -15.10 11.57 -12.88
CA ALA A 31 -13.82 11.07 -13.39
C ALA A 31 -13.51 9.67 -12.83
N VAL A 32 -13.70 9.46 -11.52
CA VAL A 32 -13.54 8.13 -10.89
C VAL A 32 -14.49 7.11 -11.53
N THR A 33 -15.75 7.48 -11.75
CA THR A 33 -16.74 6.60 -12.40
C THR A 33 -16.31 6.22 -13.82
N VAL A 34 -15.79 7.17 -14.59
CA VAL A 34 -15.29 6.91 -15.95
C VAL A 34 -14.08 5.97 -15.92
N GLN A 35 -13.13 6.19 -15.02
CA GLN A 35 -11.93 5.34 -14.86
C GLN A 35 -12.29 3.90 -14.52
N ILE A 36 -13.22 3.70 -13.57
CA ILE A 36 -13.71 2.36 -13.23
C ILE A 36 -14.40 1.71 -14.43
N ARG A 37 -15.29 2.44 -15.10
CA ARG A 37 -15.99 1.92 -16.28
C ARG A 37 -15.03 1.52 -17.41
N GLN A 38 -13.99 2.31 -17.65
CA GLN A 38 -12.96 1.97 -18.63
C GLN A 38 -12.24 0.67 -18.27
N LEU A 39 -11.90 0.48 -16.98
CA LEU A 39 -11.27 -0.73 -16.50
C LEU A 39 -12.20 -1.96 -16.66
N GLU A 40 -13.49 -1.82 -16.32
CA GLU A 40 -14.49 -2.87 -16.48
C GLU A 40 -14.72 -3.24 -17.96
N ILE A 41 -14.76 -2.25 -18.85
CA ILE A 41 -14.87 -2.50 -20.30
C ILE A 41 -13.66 -3.28 -20.81
N GLU A 42 -12.46 -2.90 -20.40
CA GLU A 42 -11.22 -3.56 -20.81
C GLU A 42 -11.12 -5.00 -20.31
N LEU A 43 -11.59 -5.25 -19.08
CA LEU A 43 -11.61 -6.58 -18.48
C LEU A 43 -12.82 -7.43 -18.92
N GLY A 44 -13.83 -6.79 -19.53
CA GLY A 44 -15.06 -7.44 -19.99
C GLY A 44 -16.02 -7.88 -18.90
N VAL A 45 -15.81 -7.46 -17.67
CA VAL A 45 -16.62 -7.84 -16.50
C VAL A 45 -16.82 -6.65 -15.54
N PRO A 46 -17.97 -6.57 -14.85
CA PRO A 46 -18.16 -5.57 -13.80
C PRO A 46 -17.33 -5.96 -12.57
N LEU A 47 -16.65 -4.97 -11.98
CA LEU A 47 -15.86 -5.12 -10.77
C LEU A 47 -16.60 -4.68 -9.52
N PHE A 48 -17.57 -3.78 -9.67
CA PHE A 48 -18.41 -3.28 -8.60
C PHE A 48 -19.90 -3.54 -8.88
N GLU A 49 -20.64 -3.73 -7.82
CA GLU A 49 -22.09 -3.74 -7.81
C GLU A 49 -22.63 -2.77 -6.77
N ARG A 50 -23.85 -2.26 -7.02
CA ARG A 50 -24.55 -1.38 -6.09
C ARG A 50 -25.69 -2.14 -5.43
N ILE A 51 -25.62 -2.30 -4.12
CA ILE A 51 -26.70 -2.87 -3.32
C ILE A 51 -27.26 -1.73 -2.46
N GLY A 52 -28.38 -1.15 -2.91
CA GLY A 52 -28.93 0.04 -2.28
C GLY A 52 -28.01 1.25 -2.39
N ARG A 53 -27.48 1.71 -1.26
CA ARG A 53 -26.52 2.82 -1.17
C ARG A 53 -25.07 2.37 -1.06
N SER A 54 -24.84 1.07 -0.92
CA SER A 54 -23.49 0.51 -0.73
C SER A 54 -22.86 0.12 -2.07
N VAL A 55 -21.55 0.31 -2.15
CA VAL A 55 -20.70 -0.13 -3.26
C VAL A 55 -19.93 -1.36 -2.79
N ASN A 56 -20.15 -2.49 -3.44
CA ASN A 56 -19.48 -3.75 -3.10
C ASN A 56 -18.70 -4.26 -4.30
N LEU A 57 -17.67 -5.07 -4.04
CA LEU A 57 -16.97 -5.79 -5.09
C LEU A 57 -17.82 -6.97 -5.57
N THR A 58 -17.86 -7.17 -6.88
CA THR A 58 -18.34 -8.42 -7.48
C THR A 58 -17.37 -9.56 -7.23
N ALA A 59 -17.72 -10.82 -7.55
CA ALA A 59 -16.78 -11.93 -7.51
C ALA A 59 -15.54 -11.69 -8.43
N PRO A 60 -15.68 -11.20 -9.69
CA PRO A 60 -14.56 -10.75 -10.49
C PRO A 60 -13.76 -9.60 -9.84
N GLY A 61 -14.45 -8.62 -9.22
CA GLY A 61 -13.81 -7.52 -8.50
C GLY A 61 -12.94 -8.00 -7.34
N GLN A 62 -13.43 -8.97 -6.58
CA GLN A 62 -12.67 -9.58 -5.48
C GLN A 62 -11.44 -10.34 -5.99
N ALA A 63 -11.57 -11.09 -7.08
CA ALA A 63 -10.44 -11.78 -7.71
C ALA A 63 -9.40 -10.79 -8.26
N PHE A 64 -9.86 -9.70 -8.87
CA PHE A 64 -8.98 -8.66 -9.42
C PHE A 64 -8.26 -7.87 -8.32
N LEU A 65 -8.85 -7.69 -7.13
CA LEU A 65 -8.29 -6.89 -6.04
C LEU A 65 -6.86 -7.31 -5.67
N GLN A 66 -6.64 -8.61 -5.55
CA GLN A 66 -5.31 -9.14 -5.21
C GLN A 66 -4.31 -8.86 -6.32
N GLN A 67 -4.69 -9.09 -7.57
CA GLN A 67 -3.82 -8.88 -8.74
C GLN A 67 -3.54 -7.39 -8.98
N ALA A 68 -4.52 -6.52 -8.77
CA ALA A 68 -4.38 -5.07 -8.86
C ALA A 68 -3.29 -4.55 -7.92
N GLY A 69 -3.26 -5.02 -6.68
CA GLY A 69 -2.20 -4.68 -5.72
C GLY A 69 -0.80 -5.08 -6.20
N GLU A 70 -0.66 -6.28 -6.75
CA GLU A 70 0.64 -6.74 -7.29
C GLU A 70 1.09 -5.96 -8.53
N ILE A 71 0.18 -5.55 -9.40
CA ILE A 71 0.50 -4.72 -10.57
C ILE A 71 1.05 -3.35 -10.11
N ILE A 72 0.41 -2.68 -9.15
CA ILE A 72 0.88 -1.39 -8.64
C ILE A 72 2.26 -1.54 -8.00
N LYS A 73 2.47 -2.54 -7.14
CA LYS A 73 3.79 -2.82 -6.55
C LYS A 73 4.86 -3.10 -7.61
N ALA A 74 4.53 -3.83 -8.68
CA ALA A 74 5.46 -4.08 -9.77
C ALA A 74 5.82 -2.80 -10.53
N ALA A 75 4.85 -1.92 -10.77
CA ALA A 75 5.07 -0.64 -11.42
C ALA A 75 5.93 0.31 -10.55
N GLU A 76 5.74 0.30 -9.24
CA GLU A 76 6.57 1.05 -8.28
C GLU A 76 8.02 0.53 -8.31
N ARG A 77 8.22 -0.78 -8.18
CA ARG A 77 9.55 -1.39 -8.31
C ARG A 77 10.25 -1.04 -9.62
N ALA A 78 9.52 -1.05 -10.74
CA ALA A 78 10.07 -0.68 -12.05
C ALA A 78 10.49 0.80 -12.11
N ARG A 79 9.72 1.69 -11.50
CA ARG A 79 10.09 3.12 -11.37
C ARG A 79 11.34 3.29 -10.50
N ASP A 80 11.40 2.58 -9.38
CA ASP A 80 12.53 2.67 -8.45
C ASP A 80 13.81 2.11 -9.07
N ALA A 81 13.73 1.04 -9.86
CA ALA A 81 14.85 0.44 -10.54
C ALA A 81 15.57 1.37 -11.55
N VAL A 82 14.83 2.32 -12.15
CA VAL A 82 15.40 3.29 -13.12
C VAL A 82 15.70 4.65 -12.50
N ARG A 83 15.27 4.87 -11.26
CA ARG A 83 15.64 6.08 -10.51
C ARG A 83 17.05 5.88 -9.97
N THR A 84 17.96 6.75 -10.37
CA THR A 84 19.21 6.96 -9.65
C THR A 84 18.82 7.70 -8.35
N ALA A 85 18.23 6.96 -7.41
CA ALA A 85 17.88 7.53 -6.13
C ALA A 85 19.20 7.87 -5.41
N PRO A 86 19.33 9.05 -4.79
CA PRO A 86 20.37 9.23 -3.79
C PRO A 86 20.25 8.06 -2.80
N GLU A 87 21.41 7.54 -2.36
CA GLU A 87 21.42 6.47 -1.38
C GLU A 87 20.45 6.82 -0.24
N PRO A 88 19.57 5.88 0.14
CA PRO A 88 18.64 6.15 1.22
C PRO A 88 19.38 6.67 2.45
N GLU A 89 18.91 7.79 3.00
CA GLU A 89 19.46 8.40 4.20
C GLU A 89 18.34 8.79 5.15
N GLY A 90 18.67 8.95 6.43
CA GLY A 90 17.71 9.30 7.45
C GLY A 90 17.65 8.29 8.57
N THR A 91 16.52 8.21 9.28
CA THR A 91 16.35 7.31 10.42
C THR A 91 15.15 6.37 10.18
N LEU A 92 15.41 5.07 10.25
CA LEU A 92 14.40 4.01 10.29
C LEU A 92 14.17 3.62 11.75
N ARG A 93 12.94 3.74 12.24
CA ARG A 93 12.55 3.38 13.61
C ARG A 93 11.81 2.04 13.59
N LEU A 94 12.51 0.99 13.96
CA LEU A 94 12.00 -0.38 13.92
C LEU A 94 11.46 -0.81 15.30
N GLY A 95 10.19 -1.22 15.35
CA GLY A 95 9.60 -1.84 16.53
C GLY A 95 9.70 -3.37 16.47
N THR A 96 10.11 -4.00 17.56
CA THR A 96 10.18 -5.46 17.66
C THR A 96 9.71 -5.98 19.03
N MET A 97 9.27 -7.23 19.08
CA MET A 97 8.95 -7.90 20.33
C MET A 97 10.21 -8.55 20.91
N GLU A 98 10.31 -8.56 22.23
CA GLU A 98 11.42 -9.25 22.94
C GLU A 98 11.50 -10.75 22.63
N SER A 99 10.35 -11.37 22.34
CA SER A 99 10.26 -12.79 22.00
C SER A 99 10.84 -13.15 20.63
N LEU A 100 10.98 -12.17 19.72
CA LEU A 100 11.69 -12.36 18.47
C LEU A 100 13.19 -12.37 18.78
N GLY A 101 13.76 -13.56 18.84
CA GLY A 101 15.16 -13.78 19.23
C GLY A 101 16.11 -12.73 18.64
N ALA A 102 16.83 -12.04 19.54
CA ALA A 102 17.70 -10.92 19.20
C ALA A 102 18.64 -11.21 18.02
N SER A 103 19.08 -12.46 17.87
CA SER A 103 19.99 -12.90 16.81
C SER A 103 19.42 -12.78 15.39
N VAL A 104 18.11 -12.91 15.19
CA VAL A 104 17.47 -12.79 13.88
C VAL A 104 17.34 -11.33 13.49
N VAL A 105 16.83 -10.51 14.40
CA VAL A 105 16.66 -9.07 14.19
C VAL A 105 18.00 -8.39 13.91
N TRP A 106 19.04 -8.69 14.71
CA TRP A 106 20.36 -8.11 14.52
C TRP A 106 21.03 -8.51 13.20
N ARG A 107 20.82 -9.75 12.73
CA ARG A 107 21.34 -10.15 11.41
C ARG A 107 20.67 -9.39 10.26
N LEU A 108 19.36 -9.17 10.34
CA LEU A 108 18.61 -8.39 9.37
C LEU A 108 19.09 -6.94 9.35
N ILE A 109 19.22 -6.31 10.52
CA ILE A 109 19.72 -4.94 10.67
C ILE A 109 21.15 -4.80 10.14
N ALA A 110 22.03 -5.75 10.47
CA ALA A 110 23.40 -5.73 9.97
C ALA A 110 23.49 -5.91 8.45
N GLY A 111 22.59 -6.72 7.86
CA GLY A 111 22.44 -6.85 6.42
C GLY A 111 21.95 -5.55 5.78
N PHE A 112 20.92 -4.95 6.36
CA PHE A 112 20.36 -3.69 5.91
C PHE A 112 21.36 -2.54 5.99
N HIS A 113 22.06 -2.38 7.11
CA HIS A 113 23.06 -1.32 7.29
C HIS A 113 24.24 -1.44 6.34
N ARG A 114 24.65 -2.68 5.96
CA ARG A 114 25.69 -2.86 4.92
C ARG A 114 25.23 -2.39 3.55
N GLN A 115 23.95 -2.55 3.24
CA GLN A 115 23.37 -2.14 1.96
C GLN A 115 23.04 -0.64 1.94
N PHE A 116 22.66 -0.06 3.09
CA PHE A 116 22.25 1.33 3.24
C PHE A 116 22.98 2.00 4.42
N PRO A 117 24.27 2.30 4.29
CA PRO A 117 25.11 2.78 5.41
C PRO A 117 24.72 4.17 5.92
N ARG A 118 23.97 4.95 5.11
CA ARG A 118 23.51 6.29 5.50
C ARG A 118 22.18 6.28 6.26
N VAL A 119 21.54 5.10 6.40
CA VAL A 119 20.33 4.97 7.19
C VAL A 119 20.68 4.61 8.64
N ASN A 120 20.28 5.47 9.55
CA ASN A 120 20.36 5.19 10.99
C ASN A 120 19.17 4.32 11.41
N VAL A 121 19.44 3.14 11.96
CA VAL A 121 18.36 2.23 12.42
C VAL A 121 18.23 2.33 13.93
N VAL A 122 17.08 2.80 14.39
CA VAL A 122 16.71 2.83 15.82
C VAL A 122 15.76 1.68 16.10
N VAL A 123 16.16 0.77 17.01
CA VAL A 123 15.33 -0.38 17.39
C VAL A 123 14.68 -0.11 18.73
N ARG A 124 13.36 -0.32 18.80
CA ARG A 124 12.59 -0.25 20.03
C ARG A 124 11.94 -1.60 20.31
N THR A 125 12.08 -2.10 21.50
CA THR A 125 11.45 -3.35 21.95
C THR A 125 10.24 -3.06 22.83
N SER A 126 9.15 -3.78 22.60
CA SER A 126 7.95 -3.68 23.42
C SER A 126 7.09 -4.95 23.31
N THR A 127 6.01 -5.00 24.09
CA THR A 127 4.93 -5.97 23.92
C THR A 127 4.12 -5.69 22.68
N ALA A 128 3.27 -6.63 22.22
CA ALA A 128 2.40 -6.45 21.06
C ALA A 128 1.52 -5.20 21.19
N ASP A 129 0.90 -4.99 22.36
CA ASP A 129 0.06 -3.81 22.62
C ASP A 129 0.89 -2.52 22.64
N GLY A 130 2.09 -2.57 23.20
CA GLY A 130 3.01 -1.44 23.20
C GLY A 130 3.47 -1.05 21.78
N LEU A 131 3.70 -2.02 20.91
CA LEU A 131 4.03 -1.76 19.51
C LEU A 131 2.86 -1.12 18.75
N LEU A 132 1.64 -1.59 18.98
CA LEU A 132 0.44 -0.97 18.38
C LEU A 132 0.28 0.50 18.83
N GLU A 133 0.57 0.78 20.10
CA GLU A 133 0.53 2.16 20.60
C GLU A 133 1.64 3.03 19.99
N MET A 134 2.86 2.49 19.81
CA MET A 134 3.96 3.17 19.13
C MET A 134 3.63 3.47 17.66
N MET A 135 2.96 2.53 16.95
CA MET A 135 2.48 2.76 15.59
C MET A 135 1.43 3.89 15.53
N ARG A 136 0.48 3.91 16.46
CA ARG A 136 -0.54 4.99 16.53
C ARG A 136 0.08 6.37 16.78
N ARG A 137 1.21 6.43 17.48
CA ARG A 137 1.94 7.66 17.80
C ARG A 137 3.00 8.03 16.78
N ASN A 138 3.15 7.26 15.69
CA ASN A 138 4.26 7.40 14.74
C ASN A 138 5.66 7.33 15.39
N ASP A 139 5.81 6.56 16.45
CA ASP A 139 7.08 6.33 17.15
C ASP A 139 7.93 5.25 16.45
N VAL A 140 7.33 4.46 15.57
CA VAL A 140 7.94 3.47 14.67
C VAL A 140 7.37 3.63 13.26
N ASP A 141 8.18 3.22 12.25
CA ASP A 141 7.87 3.37 10.83
C ASP A 141 7.23 2.11 10.22
#